data_2f32612f1ff5e5d0bf485aba746fbcf1
#
_entry.id   2f32612f1ff5e5d0bf485aba746fbcf1
#
_cell.length_a   1.000
_cell.length_b   1.000
_cell.length_c   1.000
_cell.angle_alpha   90.00
_cell.angle_beta   90.00
_cell.angle_gamma   90.00
#
_symmetry.space_group_name_H-M   'P 1'
#
loop_
_entity.id
_entity.type
_entity.pdbx_description
1 polymer ?
#
loop_
_entity_poly.entity_id
_entity_poly.type
_entity_poly.pdbx_seq_one_letter_code
_entity_poly.pdbx_strand_id
1 'polypeptide(L)'
;MTNNDIRNEWEKHFGDSMPENELNEAFTKVMSSADRREKAQSVMMRVGLRQKIRRIALTCTSAAAMFVFVPWITLRLNDRIASEEAAVAESPRLCEVSTHNGETREIILPDSTRITLNAGSVLIYPEAFSAKERSVYLSGEAIFEVTHNEELPFMVNTSDLTIRVHGTTFNVNAYPESRNTTATLCEGSISATLKNNGERILMVPEERLSYDRETGKSTISCVNPSEDTAWKRGDMCFRSENIHAIVKAIERKYGINTYVTSGKYDDMILTAKFVQGETMEQMLGAICKLVPGMKYSIVNGCVYIR
;
A
#
# COMPACT_ATOMS: atom_id res chain seq x y z
N MET A 1 -1.93 -19.86 -17.67
CA MET A 1 -1.72 -18.87 -18.73
C MET A 1 -0.23 -18.59 -18.82
N THR A 2 0.39 -18.77 -19.96
CA THR A 2 1.83 -18.51 -20.11
C THR A 2 2.07 -17.01 -20.36
N ASN A 3 3.31 -16.51 -20.12
CA ASN A 3 3.67 -15.13 -20.42
C ASN A 3 3.37 -14.74 -21.88
N ASN A 4 3.41 -15.68 -22.79
CA ASN A 4 3.07 -15.48 -24.21
C ASN A 4 1.55 -15.30 -24.42
N ASP A 5 0.72 -15.98 -23.65
CA ASP A 5 -0.75 -15.85 -23.75
C ASP A 5 -1.19 -14.46 -23.27
N ILE A 6 -0.58 -13.96 -22.17
CA ILE A 6 -0.86 -12.63 -21.61
C ILE A 6 -0.36 -11.55 -22.58
N ARG A 7 0.79 -11.76 -23.23
CA ARG A 7 1.34 -10.82 -24.21
C ARG A 7 0.44 -10.71 -25.45
N ASN A 8 -0.03 -11.83 -25.97
CA ASN A 8 -0.92 -11.85 -27.14
C ASN A 8 -2.28 -11.18 -26.85
N GLU A 9 -2.79 -11.35 -25.63
CA GLU A 9 -4.04 -10.70 -25.21
C GLU A 9 -3.86 -9.18 -25.00
N TRP A 10 -2.71 -8.77 -24.50
CA TRP A 10 -2.32 -7.37 -24.36
C TRP A 10 -2.13 -6.68 -25.71
N GLU A 11 -1.41 -7.31 -26.64
CA GLU A 11 -1.22 -6.82 -28.01
C GLU A 11 -2.55 -6.70 -28.78
N LYS A 12 -3.47 -7.64 -28.55
CA LYS A 12 -4.82 -7.61 -29.15
C LYS A 12 -5.70 -6.47 -28.62
N HIS A 13 -5.49 -6.05 -27.36
CA HIS A 13 -6.28 -4.97 -26.74
C HIS A 13 -5.71 -3.57 -26.98
N PHE A 14 -4.42 -3.43 -27.11
CA PHE A 14 -3.71 -2.15 -27.12
C PHE A 14 -2.85 -1.92 -28.38
N GLY A 15 -2.63 -2.93 -29.21
CA GLY A 15 -1.74 -2.87 -30.37
C GLY A 15 -2.18 -1.88 -31.47
N ASP A 16 -3.49 -1.61 -31.59
CA ASP A 16 -4.03 -0.64 -32.57
C ASP A 16 -3.97 0.82 -32.08
N SER A 17 -3.65 1.05 -30.80
CA SER A 17 -3.74 2.36 -30.17
C SER A 17 -2.42 2.96 -29.68
N MET A 18 -1.31 2.18 -29.73
CA MET A 18 0.02 2.60 -29.26
C MET A 18 1.14 2.17 -30.20
N PRO A 19 2.21 2.94 -30.35
CA PRO A 19 3.43 2.52 -31.04
C PRO A 19 4.09 1.37 -30.26
N GLU A 20 4.67 0.40 -30.99
CA GLU A 20 5.16 -0.89 -30.48
C GLU A 20 6.22 -0.77 -29.35
N ASN A 21 7.02 0.30 -29.35
CA ASN A 21 7.99 0.61 -28.30
C ASN A 21 7.31 1.02 -26.97
N GLU A 22 6.24 1.82 -27.01
CA GLU A 22 5.48 2.24 -25.81
C GLU A 22 4.65 1.08 -25.26
N LEU A 23 4.10 0.24 -26.14
CA LEU A 23 3.38 -0.98 -25.77
C LEU A 23 4.27 -1.96 -25.00
N ASN A 24 5.51 -2.17 -25.48
CA ASN A 24 6.50 -3.02 -24.84
C ASN A 24 6.98 -2.47 -23.48
N GLU A 25 7.12 -1.15 -23.35
CA GLU A 25 7.51 -0.51 -22.10
C GLU A 25 6.39 -0.62 -21.06
N ALA A 26 5.14 -0.38 -21.45
CA ALA A 26 3.97 -0.52 -20.58
C ALA A 26 3.78 -1.98 -20.13
N PHE A 27 3.89 -2.96 -21.05
CA PHE A 27 3.82 -4.38 -20.75
C PHE A 27 4.92 -4.80 -19.76
N THR A 28 6.16 -4.37 -19.99
CA THR A 28 7.30 -4.65 -19.11
C THR A 28 7.09 -4.06 -17.71
N LYS A 29 6.49 -2.87 -17.60
CA LYS A 29 6.18 -2.20 -16.34
C LYS A 29 5.09 -2.93 -15.55
N VAL A 30 4.03 -3.40 -16.22
CA VAL A 30 2.95 -4.18 -15.62
C VAL A 30 3.46 -5.56 -15.17
N MET A 31 4.22 -6.26 -16.02
CA MET A 31 4.79 -7.57 -15.70
C MET A 31 5.86 -7.48 -14.60
N SER A 32 6.69 -6.42 -14.55
CA SER A 32 7.62 -6.20 -13.45
C SER A 32 6.93 -5.91 -12.11
N SER A 33 5.72 -5.37 -12.13
CA SER A 33 4.90 -5.17 -10.93
C SER A 33 4.25 -6.49 -10.46
N ALA A 34 3.82 -7.34 -11.41
CA ALA A 34 3.29 -8.68 -11.13
C ALA A 34 4.39 -9.63 -10.60
N ASP A 35 5.59 -9.61 -11.22
CA ASP A 35 6.76 -10.40 -10.79
C ASP A 35 7.28 -9.96 -9.39
N ARG A 36 7.15 -8.67 -9.03
CA ARG A 36 7.43 -8.18 -7.68
C ARG A 36 6.45 -8.72 -6.64
N ARG A 37 5.16 -8.91 -6.99
CA ARG A 37 4.16 -9.54 -6.11
C ARG A 37 4.48 -11.01 -5.86
N GLU A 38 4.84 -11.74 -6.92
CA GLU A 38 5.22 -13.16 -6.84
C GLU A 38 6.53 -13.37 -6.08
N LYS A 39 7.54 -12.50 -6.30
CA LYS A 39 8.80 -12.48 -5.54
C LYS A 39 8.62 -12.09 -4.08
N ALA A 40 7.72 -11.16 -3.76
CA ALA A 40 7.40 -10.80 -2.38
C ALA A 40 6.80 -11.99 -1.61
N GLN A 41 5.90 -12.75 -2.24
CA GLN A 41 5.37 -13.99 -1.66
C GLN A 41 6.45 -15.06 -1.48
N SER A 42 7.36 -15.23 -2.46
CA SER A 42 8.44 -16.23 -2.38
C SER A 42 9.53 -15.86 -1.38
N VAL A 43 9.78 -14.57 -1.13
CA VAL A 43 10.74 -14.07 -0.13
C VAL A 43 10.20 -14.24 1.27
N MET A 44 8.90 -14.00 1.52
CA MET A 44 8.27 -14.27 2.83
C MET A 44 8.34 -15.76 3.19
N MET A 45 8.19 -16.67 2.21
CA MET A 45 8.30 -18.12 2.42
C MET A 45 9.75 -18.57 2.75
N ARG A 46 10.78 -17.89 2.25
CA ARG A 46 12.21 -18.26 2.40
C ARG A 46 12.88 -17.71 3.66
N VAL A 47 12.39 -16.59 4.20
CA VAL A 47 13.01 -15.97 5.39
C VAL A 47 12.70 -16.77 6.67
N GLY A 48 11.56 -17.47 6.76
CA GLY A 48 11.21 -18.32 7.89
C GLY A 48 12.06 -19.59 8.07
N LEU A 49 12.74 -20.07 7.02
CA LEU A 49 13.38 -21.38 7.02
C LEU A 49 14.90 -21.38 7.30
N ARG A 50 15.61 -20.26 7.19
CA ARG A 50 17.10 -20.24 7.22
C ARG A 50 17.76 -19.98 8.58
N GLN A 51 17.04 -19.60 9.63
CA GLN A 51 17.67 -19.30 10.92
C GLN A 51 17.83 -20.48 11.88
N LYS A 52 17.25 -21.67 11.62
CA LYS A 52 17.26 -22.81 12.58
C LYS A 52 18.32 -23.92 12.36
N ILE A 53 19.15 -23.88 11.28
CA ILE A 53 19.99 -25.05 10.95
C ILE A 53 21.47 -24.93 11.37
N ARG A 54 21.90 -23.92 12.08
CA ARG A 54 23.35 -23.69 12.27
C ARG A 54 23.94 -23.90 13.66
N ARG A 55 23.30 -24.64 14.56
CA ARG A 55 23.94 -24.98 15.87
C ARG A 55 23.65 -26.40 16.34
N ILE A 56 24.16 -27.42 15.68
CA ILE A 56 24.42 -28.71 16.32
C ILE A 56 25.54 -29.41 15.57
N ALA A 57 26.74 -29.28 16.06
CA ALA A 57 27.80 -30.22 15.90
C ALA A 57 28.85 -29.96 17.00
N LEU A 58 29.00 -30.83 17.93
CA LEU A 58 30.28 -31.26 18.52
C LEU A 58 30.07 -32.10 19.80
N THR A 59 30.62 -33.28 19.71
CA THR A 59 31.23 -34.17 20.72
C THR A 59 30.36 -35.15 21.47
N CYS A 60 30.59 -36.40 21.15
CA CYS A 60 30.27 -37.61 21.92
C CYS A 60 31.33 -37.91 22.97
N THR A 61 30.93 -38.30 24.16
CA THR A 61 31.60 -39.40 24.91
C THR A 61 30.73 -39.88 26.09
N SER A 62 30.56 -41.15 26.10
CA SER A 62 30.27 -42.15 27.15
C SER A 62 28.88 -42.81 27.03
N ALA A 63 28.91 -44.15 26.86
CA ALA A 63 27.75 -44.99 26.58
C ALA A 63 26.76 -45.17 27.74
N ALA A 64 27.09 -44.73 28.95
CA ALA A 64 26.20 -44.83 30.10
C ALA A 64 25.17 -43.65 30.17
N ALA A 65 25.45 -42.52 29.56
CA ALA A 65 24.53 -41.39 29.53
C ALA A 65 23.38 -41.58 28.50
N MET A 66 23.55 -42.48 27.51
CA MET A 66 22.56 -42.70 26.45
C MET A 66 21.23 -43.29 26.96
N PHE A 67 21.26 -44.17 27.96
CA PHE A 67 20.04 -44.82 28.44
C PHE A 67 19.15 -43.98 29.35
N VAL A 68 19.68 -42.88 29.89
CA VAL A 68 18.90 -41.93 30.70
C VAL A 68 18.61 -40.64 29.91
N PHE A 69 19.59 -40.16 29.12
CA PHE A 69 19.41 -38.93 28.36
C PHE A 69 18.59 -39.11 27.07
N VAL A 70 18.66 -40.26 26.41
CA VAL A 70 17.88 -40.49 25.20
C VAL A 70 16.38 -40.53 25.47
N PRO A 71 15.82 -41.23 26.47
CA PRO A 71 14.40 -41.15 26.77
C PRO A 71 13.98 -39.75 27.28
N TRP A 72 14.84 -39.09 28.07
CA TRP A 72 14.55 -37.74 28.55
C TRP A 72 14.59 -36.71 27.42
N ILE A 73 15.54 -36.83 26.50
CA ILE A 73 15.62 -35.99 25.28
C ILE A 73 14.47 -36.33 24.33
N THR A 74 14.10 -37.58 24.14
CA THR A 74 12.97 -37.96 23.28
C THR A 74 11.63 -37.51 23.86
N LEU A 75 11.42 -37.59 25.20
CA LEU A 75 10.25 -36.98 25.84
C LEU A 75 10.24 -35.46 25.66
N ARG A 76 11.38 -34.78 25.90
CA ARG A 76 11.48 -33.35 25.74
C ARG A 76 11.41 -32.88 24.28
N LEU A 77 11.92 -33.69 23.34
CA LEU A 77 11.79 -33.44 21.93
C LEU A 77 10.35 -33.70 21.42
N ASN A 78 9.72 -34.76 21.94
CA ASN A 78 8.33 -35.06 21.60
C ASN A 78 7.37 -34.00 22.17
N ASP A 79 7.62 -33.48 23.41
CA ASP A 79 6.89 -32.33 23.95
C ASP A 79 7.15 -31.04 23.16
N ARG A 80 8.37 -30.85 22.63
CA ARG A 80 8.69 -29.72 21.77
C ARG A 80 8.16 -29.89 20.33
N ILE A 81 8.22 -31.11 19.78
CA ILE A 81 7.66 -31.42 18.47
C ILE A 81 6.12 -31.33 18.55
N ALA A 82 5.49 -31.86 19.60
CA ALA A 82 4.05 -31.70 19.82
C ALA A 82 3.66 -30.23 20.09
N SER A 83 4.51 -29.42 20.72
CA SER A 83 4.29 -27.99 20.88
C SER A 83 4.66 -27.19 19.65
N GLU A 84 5.58 -27.68 18.79
CA GLU A 84 5.87 -27.09 17.46
C GLU A 84 4.87 -27.54 16.39
N GLU A 85 4.32 -28.77 16.45
CA GLU A 85 3.20 -29.18 15.60
C GLU A 85 1.88 -28.49 16.02
N ALA A 86 1.69 -28.19 17.31
CA ALA A 86 0.61 -27.31 17.78
C ALA A 86 0.89 -25.83 17.46
N ALA A 87 2.14 -25.45 17.19
CA ALA A 87 2.61 -24.12 16.78
C ALA A 87 2.96 -24.02 15.28
N VAL A 88 2.78 -25.06 14.49
CA VAL A 88 2.40 -24.94 13.07
C VAL A 88 0.92 -24.51 13.08
N ALA A 89 0.69 -23.40 13.78
CA ALA A 89 -0.48 -22.57 13.59
C ALA A 89 -0.63 -22.42 12.06
N GLU A 90 -1.76 -22.85 11.54
CA GLU A 90 -2.22 -22.51 10.21
C GLU A 90 -1.72 -21.11 9.91
N SER A 91 -0.91 -20.99 8.84
CA SER A 91 -0.49 -19.67 8.38
C SER A 91 -1.76 -18.84 8.32
N PRO A 92 -1.85 -17.70 9.02
CA PRO A 92 -3.11 -16.98 9.14
C PRO A 92 -3.64 -16.74 7.73
N ARG A 93 -4.86 -17.20 7.46
CA ARG A 93 -5.50 -16.96 6.18
C ARG A 93 -5.57 -15.46 5.99
N LEU A 94 -5.02 -14.99 4.86
CA LEU A 94 -5.03 -13.59 4.53
C LEU A 94 -6.24 -13.30 3.63
N CYS A 95 -6.99 -12.28 4.01
CA CYS A 95 -8.02 -11.66 3.19
C CYS A 95 -7.38 -10.53 2.37
N GLU A 96 -7.68 -10.49 1.10
CA GLU A 96 -7.35 -9.36 0.22
C GLU A 96 -8.63 -8.68 -0.23
N VAL A 97 -8.70 -7.37 -0.06
CA VAL A 97 -9.77 -6.53 -0.56
C VAL A 97 -9.18 -5.44 -1.44
N SER A 98 -9.66 -5.34 -2.66
CA SER A 98 -9.25 -4.33 -3.62
C SER A 98 -10.44 -3.50 -4.08
N THR A 99 -10.16 -2.26 -4.46
CA THR A 99 -11.09 -1.33 -5.12
C THR A 99 -10.61 -1.07 -6.54
N HIS A 100 -11.57 -1.01 -7.47
CA HIS A 100 -11.30 -0.54 -8.83
C HIS A 100 -11.25 0.99 -8.88
N ASN A 101 -10.78 1.52 -9.99
CA ASN A 101 -10.91 2.95 -10.26
C ASN A 101 -12.40 3.34 -10.23
N GLY A 102 -12.72 4.48 -9.61
CA GLY A 102 -14.08 4.95 -9.39
C GLY A 102 -14.84 4.29 -8.23
N GLU A 103 -14.25 3.28 -7.58
CA GLU A 103 -14.85 2.55 -6.47
C GLU A 103 -14.24 2.98 -5.14
N THR A 104 -15.10 3.22 -4.14
CA THR A 104 -14.70 3.30 -2.73
C THR A 104 -15.38 2.18 -1.96
N ARG A 105 -14.72 1.61 -0.95
CA ARG A 105 -15.25 0.47 -0.20
C ARG A 105 -15.04 0.61 1.29
N GLU A 106 -16.09 0.37 2.05
CA GLU A 106 -16.01 0.28 3.51
C GLU A 106 -15.84 -1.18 3.96
N ILE A 107 -14.93 -1.41 4.91
CA ILE A 107 -14.57 -2.71 5.45
C ILE A 107 -14.61 -2.62 6.97
N ILE A 108 -15.18 -3.62 7.61
CA ILE A 108 -15.13 -3.78 9.06
C ILE A 108 -14.24 -4.99 9.35
N LEU A 109 -13.16 -4.77 10.08
CA LEU A 109 -12.23 -5.82 10.48
C LEU A 109 -12.76 -6.62 11.68
N PRO A 110 -12.15 -7.81 12.00
CA PRO A 110 -12.56 -8.64 13.12
C PRO A 110 -12.54 -7.95 14.50
N ASP A 111 -11.71 -6.90 14.66
CA ASP A 111 -11.61 -6.09 15.88
C ASP A 111 -12.59 -4.90 15.90
N SER A 112 -13.52 -4.84 14.95
CA SER A 112 -14.46 -3.74 14.73
C SER A 112 -13.83 -2.43 14.23
N THR A 113 -12.55 -2.43 13.85
CA THR A 113 -11.92 -1.31 13.15
C THR A 113 -12.60 -1.10 11.81
N ARG A 114 -12.95 0.15 11.49
CA ARG A 114 -13.55 0.53 10.21
C ARG A 114 -12.47 1.11 9.31
N ILE A 115 -12.48 0.65 8.06
CA ILE A 115 -11.56 1.13 7.03
C ILE A 115 -12.36 1.53 5.80
N THR A 116 -12.19 2.74 5.34
CA THR A 116 -12.70 3.16 4.03
C THR A 116 -11.54 3.16 3.04
N LEU A 117 -11.61 2.32 2.01
CA LEU A 117 -10.64 2.27 0.91
C LEU A 117 -11.04 3.24 -0.19
N ASN A 118 -10.08 4.01 -0.67
CA ASN A 118 -10.23 4.86 -1.85
C ASN A 118 -10.03 4.05 -3.14
N ALA A 119 -10.37 4.64 -4.28
CA ALA A 119 -10.25 4.02 -5.60
C ALA A 119 -8.82 3.54 -5.91
N GLY A 120 -8.70 2.37 -6.54
CA GLY A 120 -7.41 1.79 -6.93
C GLY A 120 -6.53 1.34 -5.76
N SER A 121 -7.13 0.99 -4.62
CA SER A 121 -6.41 0.58 -3.40
C SER A 121 -6.54 -0.91 -3.13
N VAL A 122 -5.57 -1.46 -2.41
CA VAL A 122 -5.53 -2.85 -1.96
C VAL A 122 -5.23 -2.89 -0.47
N LEU A 123 -6.04 -3.62 0.29
CA LEU A 123 -5.84 -3.92 1.70
C LEU A 123 -5.69 -5.41 1.88
N ILE A 124 -4.65 -5.83 2.61
CA ILE A 124 -4.44 -7.22 3.01
C ILE A 124 -4.44 -7.28 4.53
N TYR A 125 -5.24 -8.19 5.10
CA TYR A 125 -5.36 -8.40 6.53
C TYR A 125 -5.64 -9.87 6.85
N PRO A 126 -5.28 -10.37 8.05
CA PRO A 126 -5.57 -11.74 8.46
C PRO A 126 -7.04 -11.91 8.85
N GLU A 127 -7.64 -13.10 8.60
CA GLU A 127 -8.99 -13.44 9.08
C GLU A 127 -9.13 -13.30 10.61
N ALA A 128 -8.03 -13.52 11.34
CA ALA A 128 -7.94 -13.28 12.78
C ALA A 128 -6.59 -12.65 13.10
N PHE A 129 -6.60 -11.64 13.96
CA PHE A 129 -5.37 -10.98 14.42
C PHE A 129 -4.59 -11.86 15.38
N SER A 130 -3.27 -11.67 15.43
CA SER A 130 -2.39 -12.36 16.37
C SER A 130 -2.62 -11.86 17.81
N ALA A 131 -2.10 -12.63 18.79
CA ALA A 131 -2.11 -12.20 20.19
C ALA A 131 -1.11 -11.06 20.50
N LYS A 132 -0.30 -10.62 19.51
CA LYS A 132 0.75 -9.61 19.71
C LYS A 132 0.42 -8.28 19.06
N GLU A 133 -0.28 -8.30 17.92
CA GLU A 133 -0.59 -7.10 17.15
C GLU A 133 -1.72 -7.34 16.15
N ARG A 134 -2.38 -6.25 15.75
CA ARG A 134 -3.38 -6.19 14.70
C ARG A 134 -2.73 -5.59 13.46
N SER A 135 -2.20 -6.42 12.57
CA SER A 135 -1.37 -5.97 11.44
C SER A 135 -2.12 -6.05 10.11
N VAL A 136 -2.09 -4.98 9.33
CA VAL A 136 -2.63 -4.90 7.98
C VAL A 136 -1.61 -4.30 7.01
N TYR A 137 -1.78 -4.56 5.71
CA TYR A 137 -0.94 -4.04 4.63
C TYR A 137 -1.80 -3.22 3.67
N LEU A 138 -1.36 -1.99 3.38
CA LEU A 138 -2.03 -1.06 2.46
C LEU A 138 -1.13 -0.72 1.28
N SER A 139 -1.70 -0.81 0.08
CA SER A 139 -1.21 -0.19 -1.14
C SER A 139 -2.34 0.65 -1.73
N GLY A 140 -2.16 1.96 -1.83
CA GLY A 140 -3.23 2.90 -2.19
C GLY A 140 -3.58 3.86 -1.07
N GLU A 141 -4.83 4.26 -0.94
CA GLU A 141 -5.28 5.22 0.06
C GLU A 141 -6.45 4.68 0.88
N ALA A 142 -6.38 4.91 2.20
CA ALA A 142 -7.44 4.51 3.12
C ALA A 142 -7.56 5.44 4.32
N ILE A 143 -8.78 5.60 4.81
CA ILE A 143 -9.07 6.14 6.14
C ILE A 143 -9.26 4.98 7.09
N PHE A 144 -8.58 5.05 8.23
CA PHE A 144 -8.66 4.09 9.32
C PHE A 144 -9.36 4.75 10.51
N GLU A 145 -10.40 4.10 11.02
CA GLU A 145 -11.09 4.43 12.26
C GLU A 145 -10.85 3.24 13.21
N VAL A 146 -9.69 3.27 13.89
CA VAL A 146 -9.18 2.10 14.63
C VAL A 146 -9.84 2.00 16.01
N THR A 147 -10.40 0.83 16.31
CA THR A 147 -10.94 0.50 17.63
C THR A 147 -9.85 0.58 18.69
N HIS A 148 -10.12 1.31 19.78
CA HIS A 148 -9.15 1.52 20.86
C HIS A 148 -8.80 0.21 21.58
N ASN A 149 -7.50 -0.06 21.71
CA ASN A 149 -6.96 -1.15 22.50
C ASN A 149 -5.49 -0.86 22.85
N GLU A 150 -5.22 -0.58 24.12
CA GLU A 150 -3.86 -0.24 24.59
C GLU A 150 -2.92 -1.44 24.63
N GLU A 151 -3.46 -2.65 24.89
CA GLU A 151 -2.65 -3.85 25.03
C GLU A 151 -2.22 -4.42 23.67
N LEU A 152 -3.08 -4.24 22.63
CA LEU A 152 -2.86 -4.84 21.31
C LEU A 152 -2.78 -3.74 20.24
N PRO A 153 -1.58 -3.27 19.86
CA PRO A 153 -1.41 -2.21 18.89
C PRO A 153 -1.93 -2.60 17.50
N PHE A 154 -2.43 -1.61 16.78
CA PHE A 154 -2.80 -1.74 15.37
C PHE A 154 -1.68 -1.21 14.48
N MET A 155 -1.29 -2.01 13.47
CA MET A 155 -0.16 -1.74 12.60
C MET A 155 -0.63 -1.61 11.17
N VAL A 156 -0.40 -0.46 10.53
CA VAL A 156 -0.57 -0.29 9.08
C VAL A 156 0.79 -0.30 8.42
N ASN A 157 1.02 -1.30 7.57
CA ASN A 157 2.25 -1.45 6.79
C ASN A 157 2.01 -0.97 5.37
N THR A 158 2.85 -0.06 4.90
CA THR A 158 2.93 0.35 3.48
C THR A 158 4.29 -0.05 2.91
N SER A 159 4.60 0.35 1.66
CA SER A 159 5.94 0.17 1.10
C SER A 159 7.02 0.88 1.93
N ASP A 160 6.72 2.07 2.45
CA ASP A 160 7.71 3.00 2.99
C ASP A 160 7.61 3.20 4.50
N LEU A 161 6.41 3.07 5.05
CA LEU A 161 6.09 3.36 6.45
C LEU A 161 5.49 2.15 7.14
N THR A 162 5.77 2.05 8.45
CA THR A 162 4.99 1.26 9.39
C THR A 162 4.36 2.23 10.39
N ILE A 163 3.03 2.26 10.44
CA ILE A 163 2.24 3.15 11.31
C ILE A 163 1.68 2.32 12.44
N ARG A 164 1.98 2.69 13.69
CA ARG A 164 1.51 2.05 14.89
C ARG A 164 0.56 2.97 15.65
N VAL A 165 -0.61 2.45 16.01
CA VAL A 165 -1.63 3.16 16.77
C VAL A 165 -2.30 2.25 17.80
N HIS A 166 -3.03 2.83 18.77
CA HIS A 166 -3.79 2.09 19.79
C HIS A 166 -5.29 2.34 19.72
N GLY A 167 -5.72 3.41 19.01
CA GLY A 167 -7.11 3.83 18.84
C GLY A 167 -7.09 5.23 18.25
N THR A 168 -7.21 5.34 16.95
CA THR A 168 -6.81 6.55 16.21
C THR A 168 -7.61 6.63 14.93
N THR A 169 -8.00 7.84 14.54
CA THR A 169 -8.57 8.13 13.22
C THR A 169 -7.53 8.85 12.36
N PHE A 170 -7.19 8.28 11.21
CA PHE A 170 -6.16 8.82 10.33
C PHE A 170 -6.33 8.39 8.87
N ASN A 171 -5.76 9.16 7.96
CA ASN A 171 -5.67 8.84 6.53
C ASN A 171 -4.25 8.42 6.17
N VAL A 172 -4.10 7.42 5.32
CA VAL A 172 -2.82 7.01 4.72
C VAL A 172 -2.96 7.00 3.23
N ASN A 173 -2.06 7.71 2.53
CA ASN A 173 -1.95 7.68 1.08
C ASN A 173 -0.58 7.11 0.71
N ALA A 174 -0.58 5.90 0.15
CA ALA A 174 0.60 5.12 -0.20
C ALA A 174 0.45 4.47 -1.59
N TYR A 175 -0.06 5.21 -2.57
CA TYR A 175 -0.11 4.73 -3.96
C TYR A 175 1.31 4.50 -4.49
N PRO A 176 1.57 3.35 -5.15
CA PRO A 176 2.91 3.02 -5.67
C PRO A 176 3.47 4.04 -6.66
N GLU A 177 2.60 4.66 -7.46
CA GLU A 177 2.97 5.66 -8.46
C GLU A 177 3.16 7.07 -7.88
N SER A 178 2.75 7.31 -6.63
CA SER A 178 2.92 8.63 -6.00
C SER A 178 4.37 8.84 -5.56
N ARG A 179 4.88 10.05 -5.73
CA ARG A 179 6.20 10.45 -5.23
C ARG A 179 6.28 10.36 -3.72
N ASN A 180 5.19 10.72 -3.04
CA ASN A 180 5.15 10.77 -1.59
C ASN A 180 4.23 9.69 -1.02
N THR A 181 4.64 9.11 0.12
CA THR A 181 3.75 8.41 1.03
C THR A 181 3.38 9.35 2.17
N THR A 182 2.08 9.53 2.43
CA THR A 182 1.62 10.44 3.47
C THR A 182 0.76 9.73 4.50
N ALA A 183 0.86 10.21 5.75
CA ALA A 183 -0.06 9.86 6.83
C ALA A 183 -0.56 11.14 7.47
N THR A 184 -1.87 11.31 7.59
CA THR A 184 -2.51 12.49 8.20
C THR A 184 -3.33 12.07 9.41
N LEU A 185 -3.01 12.63 10.56
CA LEU A 185 -3.67 12.31 11.82
C LEU A 185 -4.87 13.22 12.06
N CYS A 186 -6.05 12.59 12.21
CA CYS A 186 -7.29 13.30 12.53
C CYS A 186 -7.52 13.34 14.03
N GLU A 187 -7.41 12.19 14.72
CA GLU A 187 -7.68 12.06 16.15
C GLU A 187 -6.80 10.95 16.75
N GLY A 188 -6.36 11.12 17.99
CA GLY A 188 -5.53 10.15 18.71
C GLY A 188 -4.05 10.43 18.58
N SER A 189 -3.23 9.40 18.37
CA SER A 189 -1.78 9.51 18.21
C SER A 189 -1.24 8.47 17.25
N ILE A 190 -0.19 8.82 16.51
CA ILE A 190 0.52 7.93 15.59
C ILE A 190 1.99 7.85 15.99
N SER A 191 2.54 6.62 15.96
CA SER A 191 3.98 6.37 15.90
C SER A 191 4.30 5.80 14.51
N ALA A 192 4.83 6.62 13.62
CA ALA A 192 5.28 6.20 12.30
C ALA A 192 6.75 5.82 12.32
N THR A 193 7.11 4.72 11.66
CA THR A 193 8.50 4.27 11.48
C THR A 193 8.83 4.25 9.99
N LEU A 194 9.88 4.96 9.60
CA LEU A 194 10.41 4.95 8.23
C LEU A 194 11.15 3.65 7.97
N LYS A 195 10.81 2.94 6.90
CA LYS A 195 11.42 1.63 6.59
C LYS A 195 12.84 1.73 6.04
N ASN A 196 13.24 2.88 5.51
CA ASN A 196 14.57 3.10 4.94
C ASN A 196 15.69 3.20 5.99
N ASN A 197 15.42 3.83 7.15
CA ASN A 197 16.42 4.14 8.17
C ASN A 197 15.99 3.74 9.60
N GLY A 198 14.73 3.30 9.79
CA GLY A 198 14.19 2.94 11.10
C GLY A 198 13.83 4.13 12.00
N GLU A 199 13.88 5.36 11.47
CA GLU A 199 13.52 6.55 12.21
C GLU A 199 12.06 6.50 12.65
N ARG A 200 11.82 6.83 13.93
CA ARG A 200 10.49 6.88 14.51
C ARG A 200 10.04 8.32 14.69
N ILE A 201 8.86 8.60 14.18
CA ILE A 201 8.22 9.91 14.20
C ILE A 201 6.90 9.79 14.96
N LEU A 202 6.71 10.64 15.97
CA LEU A 202 5.45 10.75 16.71
C LEU A 202 4.64 11.91 16.15
N MET A 203 3.34 11.69 15.96
CA MET A 203 2.43 12.69 15.41
C MET A 203 1.32 12.99 16.40
N VAL A 204 0.91 14.26 16.42
CA VAL A 204 -0.27 14.76 17.13
C VAL A 204 -1.37 15.12 16.12
N PRO A 205 -2.64 15.28 16.54
CA PRO A 205 -3.73 15.67 15.64
C PRO A 205 -3.40 16.92 14.82
N GLU A 206 -3.93 16.98 13.60
CA GLU A 206 -3.70 18.02 12.58
C GLU A 206 -2.29 18.03 11.98
N GLU A 207 -1.51 16.98 12.20
CA GLU A 207 -0.22 16.80 11.52
C GLU A 207 -0.34 15.83 10.34
N ARG A 208 0.41 16.16 9.28
CA ARG A 208 0.69 15.29 8.14
C ARG A 208 2.18 14.99 8.08
N LEU A 209 2.52 13.72 8.13
CA LEU A 209 3.82 13.18 7.74
C LEU A 209 3.81 12.97 6.23
N SER A 210 4.81 13.49 5.53
CA SER A 210 5.07 13.24 4.11
C SER A 210 6.47 12.66 3.95
N TYR A 211 6.57 11.46 3.39
CA TYR A 211 7.81 10.78 3.06
C TYR A 211 8.03 10.83 1.55
N ASP A 212 9.09 11.50 1.10
CA ASP A 212 9.50 11.62 -0.31
C ASP A 212 10.36 10.40 -0.68
N ARG A 213 9.88 9.59 -1.62
CA ARG A 213 10.54 8.34 -2.06
C ARG A 213 11.82 8.57 -2.83
N GLU A 214 11.94 9.70 -3.53
CA GLU A 214 13.12 10.01 -4.33
C GLU A 214 14.29 10.44 -3.45
N THR A 215 14.00 11.29 -2.44
CA THR A 215 15.03 11.85 -1.56
C THR A 215 15.23 11.02 -0.29
N GLY A 216 14.29 10.16 0.07
CA GLY A 216 14.27 9.41 1.32
C GLY A 216 14.04 10.27 2.55
N LYS A 217 13.60 11.53 2.38
CA LYS A 217 13.38 12.49 3.47
C LYS A 217 11.92 12.49 3.91
N SER A 218 11.71 12.76 5.18
CA SER A 218 10.40 12.98 5.77
C SER A 218 10.22 14.43 6.22
N THR A 219 8.99 14.92 6.16
CA THR A 219 8.59 16.23 6.67
C THR A 219 7.27 16.11 7.41
N ILE A 220 7.13 16.88 8.50
CA ILE A 220 5.85 17.06 9.20
C ILE A 220 5.35 18.46 8.90
N SER A 221 4.07 18.58 8.62
CA SER A 221 3.38 19.85 8.42
C SER A 221 2.04 19.85 9.13
N CYS A 222 1.66 21.02 9.66
CA CYS A 222 0.33 21.24 10.20
C CYS A 222 -0.66 21.41 9.04
N VAL A 223 -1.75 20.65 9.05
CA VAL A 223 -2.74 20.62 7.98
C VAL A 223 -4.16 20.60 8.56
N ASN A 224 -5.15 20.86 7.71
CA ASN A 224 -6.54 20.57 8.04
C ASN A 224 -6.87 19.12 7.59
N PRO A 225 -7.06 18.15 8.50
CA PRO A 225 -7.30 16.76 8.13
C PRO A 225 -8.54 16.56 7.25
N SER A 226 -9.53 17.49 7.34
CA SER A 226 -10.74 17.42 6.52
C SER A 226 -10.49 17.58 5.02
N GLU A 227 -9.33 18.11 4.61
CA GLU A 227 -8.94 18.20 3.21
C GLU A 227 -8.35 16.86 2.72
N ASP A 228 -7.52 16.21 3.53
CA ASP A 228 -6.93 14.91 3.18
C ASP A 228 -7.95 13.75 3.22
N THR A 229 -9.02 13.91 4.00
CA THR A 229 -10.13 12.96 4.04
C THR A 229 -11.32 13.36 3.16
N ALA A 230 -11.20 14.46 2.39
CA ALA A 230 -12.27 15.02 1.56
C ALA A 230 -12.79 14.03 0.50
N TRP A 231 -11.92 13.14 0.02
CA TRP A 231 -12.25 12.13 -0.96
C TRP A 231 -13.35 11.16 -0.49
N LYS A 232 -13.49 10.91 0.84
CA LYS A 232 -14.59 10.12 1.42
C LYS A 232 -15.96 10.74 1.09
N ARG A 233 -16.01 12.07 0.93
CA ARG A 233 -17.23 12.81 0.54
C ARG A 233 -17.33 13.05 -0.96
N GLY A 234 -16.38 12.54 -1.74
CA GLY A 234 -16.30 12.74 -3.18
C GLY A 234 -15.63 14.05 -3.61
N ASP A 235 -15.08 14.84 -2.69
CA ASP A 235 -14.27 16.02 -3.02
C ASP A 235 -12.85 15.60 -3.43
N MET A 236 -12.12 16.50 -4.10
CA MET A 236 -10.68 16.35 -4.36
C MET A 236 -9.98 17.65 -3.96
N CYS A 237 -9.02 17.53 -3.07
CA CYS A 237 -8.23 18.68 -2.60
C CYS A 237 -6.76 18.44 -2.95
N PHE A 238 -6.21 19.33 -3.76
CA PHE A 238 -4.80 19.34 -4.17
C PHE A 238 -4.13 20.58 -3.59
N ARG A 239 -3.03 20.41 -2.89
CA ARG A 239 -2.27 21.52 -2.31
C ARG A 239 -0.81 21.42 -2.75
N SER A 240 -0.40 22.31 -3.62
CA SER A 240 0.95 22.29 -4.22
C SER A 240 1.32 20.91 -4.79
N GLU A 241 0.38 20.31 -5.53
CA GLU A 241 0.56 19.00 -6.13
C GLU A 241 1.05 19.11 -7.57
N ASN A 242 1.89 18.16 -7.97
CA ASN A 242 2.34 18.03 -9.34
C ASN A 242 1.17 17.63 -10.25
N ILE A 243 1.17 18.17 -11.47
CA ILE A 243 0.10 17.91 -12.47
C ILE A 243 -0.11 16.41 -12.72
N HIS A 244 0.95 15.61 -12.76
CA HIS A 244 0.85 14.17 -12.97
C HIS A 244 0.13 13.47 -11.80
N ALA A 245 0.37 13.90 -10.56
CA ALA A 245 -0.33 13.38 -9.39
C ALA A 245 -1.82 13.74 -9.44
N ILE A 246 -2.16 14.97 -9.85
CA ILE A 246 -3.55 15.42 -10.02
C ILE A 246 -4.24 14.60 -11.09
N VAL A 247 -3.60 14.41 -12.24
CA VAL A 247 -4.14 13.63 -13.36
C VAL A 247 -4.37 12.18 -12.96
N LYS A 248 -3.43 11.57 -12.22
CA LYS A 248 -3.58 10.20 -11.69
C LYS A 248 -4.72 10.08 -10.68
N ALA A 249 -4.93 11.09 -9.84
CA ALA A 249 -6.06 11.12 -8.92
C ALA A 249 -7.41 11.23 -9.66
N ILE A 250 -7.48 12.02 -10.73
CA ILE A 250 -8.66 12.11 -11.61
C ILE A 250 -8.90 10.76 -12.33
N GLU A 251 -7.83 10.14 -12.86
CA GLU A 251 -7.88 8.81 -13.48
C GLU A 251 -8.48 7.77 -12.52
N ARG A 252 -7.99 7.73 -11.26
CA ARG A 252 -8.52 6.84 -10.24
C ARG A 252 -9.99 7.12 -9.92
N LYS A 253 -10.36 8.40 -9.75
CA LYS A 253 -11.73 8.78 -9.39
C LYS A 253 -12.75 8.44 -10.45
N TYR A 254 -12.42 8.64 -11.73
CA TYR A 254 -13.37 8.48 -12.84
C TYR A 254 -13.21 7.18 -13.62
N GLY A 255 -12.19 6.39 -13.36
CA GLY A 255 -11.92 5.13 -14.05
C GLY A 255 -11.53 5.31 -15.52
N ILE A 256 -10.89 6.43 -15.85
CA ILE A 256 -10.54 6.81 -17.22
C ILE A 256 -9.03 6.92 -17.37
N ASN A 257 -8.46 6.30 -18.39
CA ASN A 257 -7.04 6.42 -18.68
C ASN A 257 -6.71 7.85 -19.15
N THR A 258 -5.67 8.44 -18.56
CA THR A 258 -5.26 9.81 -18.84
C THR A 258 -3.77 9.87 -19.17
N TYR A 259 -3.43 10.54 -20.25
CA TYR A 259 -2.07 10.66 -20.77
C TYR A 259 -1.66 12.13 -20.85
N VAL A 260 -0.59 12.50 -20.15
CA VAL A 260 0.09 13.79 -20.32
C VAL A 260 1.12 13.59 -21.43
N THR A 261 0.87 14.15 -22.61
CA THR A 261 1.69 13.90 -23.80
C THR A 261 2.80 14.93 -24.00
N SER A 262 2.85 15.97 -23.18
CA SER A 262 3.85 17.05 -23.27
C SER A 262 4.64 17.15 -21.98
N GLY A 263 5.96 16.97 -22.04
CA GLY A 263 6.88 17.19 -20.90
C GLY A 263 6.97 18.66 -20.43
N LYS A 264 6.31 19.58 -21.14
CA LYS A 264 6.24 21.00 -20.74
C LYS A 264 5.63 21.23 -19.36
N TYR A 265 4.82 20.28 -18.89
CA TYR A 265 4.06 20.39 -17.64
C TYR A 265 4.61 19.54 -16.50
N ASP A 266 5.75 18.86 -16.70
CA ASP A 266 6.29 17.90 -15.71
C ASP A 266 6.59 18.54 -14.35
N ASP A 267 7.05 19.80 -14.35
CA ASP A 267 7.34 20.56 -13.14
C ASP A 267 6.17 21.43 -12.65
N MET A 268 5.00 21.32 -13.30
CA MET A 268 3.85 22.15 -12.96
C MET A 268 3.22 21.71 -11.64
N ILE A 269 3.11 22.67 -10.72
CA ILE A 269 2.52 22.48 -9.40
C ILE A 269 1.23 23.31 -9.32
N LEU A 270 0.16 22.69 -8.87
CA LEU A 270 -1.16 23.33 -8.74
C LEU A 270 -1.75 23.15 -7.36
N THR A 271 -2.53 24.14 -6.96
CA THR A 271 -3.46 24.05 -5.83
C THR A 271 -4.88 24.21 -6.36
N ALA A 272 -5.72 23.22 -6.15
CA ALA A 272 -7.10 23.21 -6.62
C ALA A 272 -7.98 22.41 -5.67
N LYS A 273 -9.24 22.82 -5.58
CA LYS A 273 -10.26 22.07 -4.85
C LYS A 273 -11.45 21.85 -5.78
N PHE A 274 -11.87 20.61 -5.88
CA PHE A 274 -13.06 20.20 -6.61
C PHE A 274 -14.05 19.58 -5.63
N VAL A 275 -15.33 19.93 -5.77
CA VAL A 275 -16.38 19.45 -4.88
C VAL A 275 -17.12 18.26 -5.49
N GLN A 276 -17.80 17.51 -4.65
CA GLN A 276 -18.66 16.42 -5.10
C GLN A 276 -19.66 16.88 -6.14
N GLY A 277 -19.83 16.11 -7.22
CA GLY A 277 -20.74 16.39 -8.33
C GLY A 277 -20.11 17.11 -9.52
N GLU A 278 -18.87 17.62 -9.41
CA GLU A 278 -18.16 18.10 -10.59
C GLU A 278 -17.80 16.92 -11.50
N THR A 279 -18.01 17.14 -12.82
CA THR A 279 -17.64 16.13 -13.82
C THR A 279 -16.14 16.19 -14.14
N MET A 280 -15.62 15.11 -14.73
CA MET A 280 -14.24 15.07 -15.17
C MET A 280 -13.91 16.21 -16.15
N GLU A 281 -14.83 16.51 -17.08
CA GLU A 281 -14.67 17.60 -18.06
C GLU A 281 -14.61 18.97 -17.39
N GLN A 282 -15.41 19.18 -16.33
CA GLN A 282 -15.36 20.41 -15.54
C GLN A 282 -14.02 20.56 -14.84
N MET A 283 -13.51 19.49 -14.22
CA MET A 283 -12.20 19.48 -13.57
C MET A 283 -11.06 19.73 -14.55
N LEU A 284 -11.03 19.00 -15.67
CA LEU A 284 -10.01 19.17 -16.71
C LEU A 284 -10.08 20.57 -17.33
N GLY A 285 -11.29 21.07 -17.57
CA GLY A 285 -11.52 22.43 -18.07
C GLY A 285 -11.02 23.49 -17.09
N ALA A 286 -11.19 23.30 -15.78
CA ALA A 286 -10.66 24.20 -14.76
C ALA A 286 -9.13 24.16 -14.71
N ILE A 287 -8.52 22.97 -14.75
CA ILE A 287 -7.06 22.79 -14.80
C ILE A 287 -6.47 23.48 -16.04
N CYS A 288 -7.06 23.27 -17.20
CA CYS A 288 -6.61 23.92 -18.44
C CYS A 288 -6.73 25.47 -18.43
N LYS A 289 -7.66 26.01 -17.63
CA LYS A 289 -7.74 27.47 -17.43
C LYS A 289 -6.66 28.00 -16.50
N LEU A 290 -6.25 27.18 -15.50
CA LEU A 290 -5.18 27.54 -14.55
C LEU A 290 -3.79 27.43 -15.18
N VAL A 291 -3.61 26.54 -16.17
CA VAL A 291 -2.30 26.28 -16.81
C VAL A 291 -2.28 26.84 -18.22
N PRO A 292 -1.57 27.95 -18.46
CA PRO A 292 -1.55 28.58 -19.78
C PRO A 292 -1.05 27.63 -20.88
N GLY A 293 -1.87 27.52 -21.93
CA GLY A 293 -1.53 26.73 -23.10
C GLY A 293 -1.85 25.24 -22.99
N MET A 294 -2.26 24.75 -21.81
CA MET A 294 -2.71 23.37 -21.63
C MET A 294 -4.08 23.17 -22.30
N LYS A 295 -4.20 22.08 -23.01
CA LYS A 295 -5.46 21.63 -23.63
C LYS A 295 -5.66 20.15 -23.36
N TYR A 296 -6.90 19.71 -23.35
CA TYR A 296 -7.21 18.29 -23.31
C TYR A 296 -8.13 17.89 -24.45
N SER A 297 -8.09 16.63 -24.81
CA SER A 297 -9.03 15.99 -25.73
C SER A 297 -9.40 14.61 -25.22
N ILE A 298 -10.64 14.20 -25.47
CA ILE A 298 -11.13 12.88 -25.12
C ILE A 298 -11.29 12.10 -26.43
N VAL A 299 -10.56 11.00 -26.56
CA VAL A 299 -10.59 10.14 -27.75
C VAL A 299 -10.71 8.69 -27.29
N ASN A 300 -11.71 7.99 -27.79
CA ASN A 300 -11.97 6.58 -27.46
C ASN A 300 -12.01 6.27 -25.95
N GLY A 301 -12.58 7.17 -25.15
CA GLY A 301 -12.66 6.99 -23.68
C GLY A 301 -11.34 7.23 -22.93
N CYS A 302 -10.31 7.77 -23.59
CA CYS A 302 -9.06 8.17 -22.97
C CYS A 302 -8.91 9.70 -23.03
N VAL A 303 -8.30 10.29 -22.01
CA VAL A 303 -7.99 11.72 -21.93
C VAL A 303 -6.53 11.93 -22.35
N TYR A 304 -6.31 12.87 -23.27
CA TYR A 304 -4.99 13.31 -23.70
C TYR A 304 -4.81 14.79 -23.33
N ILE A 305 -3.80 15.07 -22.50
CA ILE A 305 -3.42 16.43 -22.08
C ILE A 305 -2.16 16.85 -22.85
N ARG A 306 -2.21 18.01 -23.51
CA ARG A 306 -1.16 18.51 -24.39
C ARG A 306 -1.00 20.04 -24.28
#